data_c753cb38a7eaf4dc2bf36f3986f7f2c2
#
_entry.id   c753cb38a7eaf4dc2bf36f3986f7f2c2
#
_cell.length_a   1.000
_cell.length_b   1.000
_cell.length_c   1.000
_cell.angle_alpha   90.00
_cell.angle_beta   90.00
_cell.angle_gamma   90.00
#
_symmetry.space_group_name_H-M   'P 1'
#
loop_
_entity.id
_entity.type
_entity.pdbx_description
1 polymer ?
#
loop_
_entity_poly.entity_id
_entity_poly.type
_entity_poly.pdbx_seq_one_letter_code
_entity_poly.pdbx_strand_id
1 'polypeptide(L)'
;MDERTSPEEFGLLFKRFLDDIVNRAEVPEGPLLKRLREHLGGEPTRMPVISEEVQRFEQPNLQVAMDAYLEQAGHSAELIGLAAENKRNWGLGLSDFVSRGTSPYSLRLAEGPVDWVNFHLDGDRVLPVVQFGLYLVKVNGAPLIAFVSGPNENMGPRGGRARIEVMAPEKAVAQAFLKDVTALMRERNVYRGKIVSLEPQQFGFGPQTIITFHRLPKVTRDDVILPGGVLDRIDRHAIAFSEHAGQLIASGRPVKRGLLLYGSPGTGKTLTIMYLAGRMQGRTVLLTTGRGLGMITAVTQMARILAPSTVVVEDVDLIAQERGMPGVQTQPLLFELLNEMDGLRDDLDILFVLTTNRPDILEPALAARPGRVDLAIPLPLPDADARRRLFALYARGLDFKVTDLDKFIVRTEGASPAYIKELLRKAAVFGAIEADGASKAVRVTDKHVDQAMDELTEGGRLAERIAGFTRPGDEGPPPGPMGPSGYPTTVVRRFS
;
A
#
# COMPACT_ATOMS: atom_id res chain seq x y z
N MET A 1 69.64 -32.78 -32.96
CA MET A 1 68.29 -32.92 -33.52
C MET A 1 67.37 -32.19 -32.59
N ASP A 2 66.99 -31.00 -32.97
CA ASP A 2 66.13 -30.07 -32.20
C ASP A 2 64.68 -30.36 -32.61
N GLU A 3 63.93 -31.07 -31.80
CA GLU A 3 62.49 -31.10 -31.94
C GLU A 3 61.92 -29.87 -31.27
N ARG A 4 61.74 -28.85 -32.05
CA ARG A 4 60.98 -27.64 -31.62
C ARG A 4 59.49 -28.05 -31.62
N THR A 5 58.95 -28.23 -30.46
CA THR A 5 57.51 -28.38 -30.25
C THR A 5 56.78 -27.21 -30.93
N SER A 6 55.83 -27.47 -31.80
CA SER A 6 55.08 -26.40 -32.45
C SER A 6 54.29 -25.60 -31.42
N PRO A 7 53.98 -24.30 -31.69
CA PRO A 7 53.13 -23.51 -30.76
C PRO A 7 51.82 -24.18 -30.47
N GLU A 8 51.25 -24.93 -31.38
CA GLU A 8 49.98 -25.69 -31.21
C GLU A 8 50.15 -26.89 -30.28
N GLU A 9 51.25 -27.69 -30.45
CA GLU A 9 51.59 -28.80 -29.55
C GLU A 9 51.91 -28.28 -28.14
N PHE A 10 52.61 -27.18 -28.01
CA PHE A 10 52.84 -26.58 -26.71
C PHE A 10 51.55 -26.10 -26.07
N GLY A 11 50.63 -25.50 -26.82
CA GLY A 11 49.31 -25.10 -26.32
C GLY A 11 48.47 -26.27 -25.81
N LEU A 12 48.52 -27.41 -26.53
CA LEU A 12 47.83 -28.64 -26.11
C LEU A 12 48.47 -29.28 -24.86
N LEU A 13 49.81 -29.34 -24.82
CA LEU A 13 50.57 -29.83 -23.65
C LEU A 13 50.34 -28.93 -22.43
N PHE A 14 50.36 -27.64 -22.59
CA PHE A 14 50.10 -26.69 -21.51
C PHE A 14 48.67 -26.76 -21.00
N LYS A 15 47.72 -26.92 -21.89
CA LYS A 15 46.32 -27.16 -21.50
C LYS A 15 46.16 -28.45 -20.70
N ARG A 16 46.75 -29.57 -21.17
CA ARG A 16 46.74 -30.82 -20.40
C ARG A 16 47.44 -30.72 -19.06
N PHE A 17 48.55 -29.98 -18.98
CA PHE A 17 49.25 -29.71 -17.73
C PHE A 17 48.42 -28.88 -16.77
N LEU A 18 47.70 -27.85 -17.25
CA LEU A 18 46.78 -27.07 -16.45
C LEU A 18 45.59 -27.93 -16.00
N ASP A 19 45.01 -28.73 -16.88
CA ASP A 19 43.90 -29.64 -16.54
C ASP A 19 44.34 -30.67 -15.49
N ASP A 20 45.56 -31.21 -15.58
CA ASP A 20 46.11 -32.15 -14.60
C ASP A 20 46.41 -31.49 -13.26
N ILE A 21 46.92 -30.23 -13.24
CA ILE A 21 47.14 -29.48 -12.00
C ILE A 21 45.80 -29.16 -11.37
N VAL A 22 44.83 -28.68 -12.13
CA VAL A 22 43.48 -28.35 -11.64
C VAL A 22 42.77 -29.59 -11.09
N ASN A 23 42.90 -30.74 -11.77
CA ASN A 23 42.27 -32.01 -11.35
C ASN A 23 43.00 -32.69 -10.19
N ARG A 24 44.30 -32.46 -9.99
CA ARG A 24 45.10 -33.02 -8.89
C ARG A 24 45.22 -32.06 -7.70
N ALA A 25 45.00 -30.77 -7.89
CA ALA A 25 44.93 -29.84 -6.80
C ALA A 25 43.66 -30.15 -5.99
N GLU A 26 43.79 -30.85 -4.88
CA GLU A 26 42.76 -30.83 -3.84
C GLU A 26 42.57 -29.37 -3.46
N VAL A 27 41.54 -28.75 -4.00
CA VAL A 27 41.12 -27.39 -3.55
C VAL A 27 40.73 -27.57 -2.09
N PRO A 28 41.46 -26.97 -1.14
CA PRO A 28 41.15 -27.17 0.27
C PRO A 28 39.71 -26.69 0.50
N GLU A 29 38.93 -27.49 1.17
CA GLU A 29 37.56 -27.18 1.52
C GLU A 29 37.51 -25.85 2.29
N GLY A 30 36.68 -24.92 1.82
CA GLY A 30 36.51 -23.64 2.49
C GLY A 30 35.96 -23.81 3.92
N PRO A 31 36.37 -22.97 4.86
CA PRO A 31 35.95 -23.07 6.26
C PRO A 31 34.40 -23.05 6.42
N LEU A 32 33.71 -22.28 5.60
CA LEU A 32 32.24 -22.23 5.61
C LEU A 32 31.64 -23.58 5.19
N LEU A 33 32.09 -24.19 4.08
CA LEU A 33 31.56 -25.48 3.61
C LEU A 33 31.78 -26.58 4.67
N LYS A 34 32.96 -26.62 5.32
CA LYS A 34 33.22 -27.53 6.42
C LYS A 34 32.20 -27.39 7.55
N ARG A 35 31.94 -26.14 7.97
CA ARG A 35 30.96 -25.86 9.02
C ARG A 35 29.54 -26.27 8.65
N LEU A 36 29.12 -25.99 7.40
CA LEU A 36 27.80 -26.40 6.88
C LEU A 36 27.65 -27.92 6.90
N ARG A 37 28.72 -28.64 6.52
CA ARG A 37 28.75 -30.11 6.56
C ARG A 37 28.64 -30.65 7.99
N GLU A 38 29.39 -30.10 8.92
CA GLU A 38 29.35 -30.49 10.33
C GLU A 38 27.94 -30.22 10.94
N HIS A 39 27.33 -29.12 10.58
CA HIS A 39 25.98 -28.80 11.04
C HIS A 39 24.91 -29.75 10.48
N LEU A 40 24.96 -30.05 9.18
CA LEU A 40 24.01 -30.93 8.48
C LEU A 40 24.24 -32.42 8.73
N GLY A 41 25.42 -32.80 9.20
CA GLY A 41 25.78 -34.20 9.42
C GLY A 41 25.92 -35.04 8.15
N GLY A 42 26.17 -34.40 6.98
CA GLY A 42 26.28 -35.05 5.69
C GLY A 42 26.87 -34.14 4.62
N GLU A 43 26.95 -34.65 3.37
CA GLU A 43 27.54 -33.89 2.25
C GLU A 43 26.55 -32.88 1.67
N PRO A 44 26.72 -31.55 1.88
CA PRO A 44 25.76 -30.52 1.47
C PRO A 44 25.53 -30.48 -0.05
N THR A 45 26.53 -30.80 -0.86
CA THR A 45 26.42 -30.82 -2.33
C THR A 45 25.39 -31.80 -2.88
N ARG A 46 24.94 -32.76 -2.08
CA ARG A 46 23.93 -33.77 -2.44
C ARG A 46 22.55 -33.48 -1.86
N MET A 47 22.43 -32.44 -1.04
CA MET A 47 21.19 -32.12 -0.36
C MET A 47 20.29 -31.23 -1.22
N PRO A 48 18.97 -31.39 -1.14
CA PRO A 48 18.05 -30.55 -1.88
C PRO A 48 18.02 -29.12 -1.31
N VAL A 49 17.89 -28.12 -2.21
CA VAL A 49 17.64 -26.73 -1.87
C VAL A 49 16.24 -26.36 -2.33
N ILE A 50 15.44 -25.78 -1.46
CA ILE A 50 14.12 -25.26 -1.78
C ILE A 50 14.16 -23.76 -1.57
N SER A 51 13.68 -23.00 -2.57
CA SER A 51 13.67 -21.54 -2.56
C SER A 51 12.26 -21.02 -2.58
N GLU A 52 12.00 -19.96 -1.79
CA GLU A 52 10.79 -19.14 -1.89
C GLU A 52 11.18 -17.67 -2.06
N GLU A 53 10.46 -16.98 -2.95
CA GLU A 53 10.61 -15.54 -3.15
C GLU A 53 9.47 -14.81 -2.45
N VAL A 54 9.82 -13.76 -1.72
CA VAL A 54 8.87 -12.87 -1.05
C VAL A 54 9.01 -11.45 -1.60
N GLN A 55 7.91 -10.73 -1.64
CA GLN A 55 7.94 -9.33 -2.05
C GLN A 55 8.80 -8.50 -1.08
N ARG A 56 9.44 -7.44 -1.57
CA ARG A 56 10.27 -6.56 -0.72
C ARG A 56 9.55 -6.12 0.54
N PHE A 57 8.27 -5.74 0.42
CA PHE A 57 7.48 -5.28 1.56
C PHE A 57 7.12 -6.41 2.55
N GLU A 58 7.27 -7.67 2.17
CA GLU A 58 7.04 -8.82 3.06
C GLU A 58 8.30 -9.24 3.83
N GLN A 59 9.46 -8.67 3.53
CA GLN A 59 10.71 -8.99 4.23
C GLN A 59 10.62 -8.75 5.76
N PRO A 60 9.96 -7.69 6.28
CA PRO A 60 9.71 -7.55 7.73
C PRO A 60 8.88 -8.70 8.30
N ASN A 61 7.90 -9.20 7.55
CA ASN A 61 7.08 -10.34 7.97
C ASN A 61 7.88 -11.63 8.03
N LEU A 62 8.81 -11.83 7.07
CA LEU A 62 9.73 -12.95 7.07
C LEU A 62 10.62 -12.91 8.33
N GLN A 63 11.17 -11.76 8.71
CA GLN A 63 11.97 -11.63 9.92
C GLN A 63 11.17 -11.97 11.17
N VAL A 64 9.98 -11.38 11.33
CA VAL A 64 9.11 -11.65 12.49
C VAL A 64 8.71 -13.12 12.56
N ALA A 65 8.47 -13.75 11.40
CA ALA A 65 8.14 -15.17 11.33
C ALA A 65 9.33 -16.06 11.71
N MET A 66 10.53 -15.72 11.22
CA MET A 66 11.76 -16.43 11.55
C MET A 66 12.05 -16.36 13.06
N ASP A 67 12.00 -15.16 13.65
CA ASP A 67 12.21 -14.96 15.08
C ASP A 67 11.19 -15.80 15.88
N ALA A 68 9.91 -15.71 15.53
CA ALA A 68 8.86 -16.47 16.19
C ALA A 68 8.97 -17.98 16.02
N TYR A 69 9.45 -18.44 14.87
CA TYR A 69 9.70 -19.86 14.63
C TYR A 69 10.85 -20.39 15.51
N LEU A 70 11.91 -19.59 15.62
CA LEU A 70 13.10 -19.97 16.38
C LEU A 70 12.90 -19.89 17.90
N GLU A 71 11.93 -19.09 18.38
CA GLU A 71 11.53 -19.03 19.79
C GLU A 71 10.73 -20.26 20.26
N GLN A 72 10.28 -21.13 19.36
CA GLN A 72 9.50 -22.31 19.73
C GLN A 72 10.35 -23.35 20.48
N ALA A 73 9.72 -24.09 21.38
CA ALA A 73 10.39 -25.13 22.14
C ALA A 73 10.95 -26.24 21.21
N GLY A 74 12.19 -26.64 21.44
CA GLY A 74 12.87 -27.63 20.60
C GLY A 74 13.56 -27.07 19.36
N HIS A 75 13.43 -25.74 19.13
CA HIS A 75 14.12 -25.06 18.04
C HIS A 75 15.35 -24.32 18.57
N SER A 76 16.40 -24.30 17.78
CA SER A 76 17.59 -23.50 18.03
C SER A 76 18.22 -23.06 16.72
N ALA A 77 18.83 -21.89 16.70
CA ALA A 77 19.55 -21.43 15.53
C ALA A 77 20.79 -20.62 15.93
N GLU A 78 21.75 -20.63 15.07
CA GLU A 78 22.86 -19.71 15.04
C GLU A 78 22.78 -18.92 13.72
N LEU A 79 22.82 -17.59 13.82
CA LEU A 79 22.82 -16.72 12.66
C LEU A 79 24.25 -16.26 12.38
N ILE A 80 24.74 -16.57 11.18
CA ILE A 80 26.05 -16.17 10.69
C ILE A 80 25.95 -15.31 9.45
N GLY A 81 26.84 -14.35 9.30
CA GLY A 81 27.01 -13.58 8.09
C GLY A 81 28.06 -14.18 7.18
N LEU A 82 28.24 -13.58 6.03
CA LEU A 82 29.20 -14.02 5.02
C LEU A 82 30.19 -12.89 4.70
N ALA A 83 31.47 -13.22 4.70
CA ALA A 83 32.54 -12.35 4.23
C ALA A 83 32.83 -12.68 2.76
N ALA A 84 32.47 -11.79 1.86
CA ALA A 84 32.84 -11.82 0.45
C ALA A 84 32.85 -10.40 -0.09
N GLU A 85 33.83 -10.08 -0.96
CA GLU A 85 33.79 -8.86 -1.73
C GLU A 85 32.58 -8.87 -2.67
N ASN A 86 31.85 -7.77 -2.70
CA ASN A 86 30.67 -7.60 -3.58
C ASN A 86 29.54 -8.63 -3.40
N LYS A 87 29.43 -9.29 -2.25
CA LYS A 87 28.41 -10.33 -1.98
C LYS A 87 26.97 -9.91 -2.34
N ARG A 88 26.65 -8.62 -2.22
CA ARG A 88 25.33 -8.08 -2.57
C ARG A 88 25.07 -7.99 -4.07
N ASN A 89 26.11 -7.97 -4.89
CA ASN A 89 26.00 -7.77 -6.34
C ASN A 89 25.90 -9.07 -7.13
N TRP A 90 26.13 -10.21 -6.51
CA TRP A 90 26.36 -11.47 -7.20
C TRP A 90 25.15 -12.43 -7.23
N GLY A 91 24.05 -12.07 -6.54
CA GLY A 91 22.87 -12.93 -6.51
C GLY A 91 23.13 -14.34 -5.98
N LEU A 92 24.04 -14.46 -5.03
CA LEU A 92 24.45 -15.73 -4.44
C LEU A 92 23.28 -16.50 -3.83
N GLY A 93 23.28 -17.81 -3.98
CA GLY A 93 22.37 -18.73 -3.34
C GLY A 93 23.08 -19.81 -2.55
N LEU A 94 22.33 -20.66 -1.85
CA LEU A 94 22.89 -21.76 -1.07
C LEU A 94 23.74 -22.72 -1.91
N SER A 95 23.39 -22.92 -3.17
CA SER A 95 24.16 -23.77 -4.09
C SER A 95 25.56 -23.24 -4.35
N ASP A 96 25.74 -21.90 -4.30
CA ASP A 96 27.06 -21.28 -4.50
C ASP A 96 27.98 -21.48 -3.29
N PHE A 97 27.40 -21.58 -2.08
CA PHE A 97 28.15 -21.77 -0.83
C PHE A 97 28.68 -23.20 -0.66
N VAL A 98 28.02 -24.13 -1.29
CA VAL A 98 28.40 -25.57 -1.22
C VAL A 98 29.15 -26.05 -2.46
N SER A 99 29.23 -25.24 -3.52
CA SER A 99 29.96 -25.60 -4.72
C SER A 99 31.47 -25.71 -4.42
N ARG A 100 32.07 -26.84 -4.74
CA ARG A 100 33.51 -26.98 -4.75
C ARG A 100 34.03 -26.28 -5.99
N GLY A 101 34.50 -25.04 -5.82
CA GLY A 101 35.04 -24.29 -6.92
C GLY A 101 36.34 -24.90 -7.44
N THR A 102 36.32 -25.43 -8.65
CA THR A 102 37.49 -25.84 -9.40
C THR A 102 38.14 -24.69 -10.16
N SER A 103 37.54 -23.50 -10.12
CA SER A 103 38.02 -22.28 -10.77
C SER A 103 38.91 -21.46 -9.82
N PRO A 104 40.02 -20.90 -10.30
CA PRO A 104 40.81 -19.91 -9.55
C PRO A 104 39.99 -18.67 -9.11
N TYR A 105 38.85 -18.44 -9.76
CA TYR A 105 37.89 -17.40 -9.47
C TYR A 105 36.75 -17.85 -8.56
N SER A 106 36.78 -19.11 -8.04
CA SER A 106 35.79 -19.57 -7.10
C SER A 106 35.84 -18.72 -5.84
N LEU A 107 34.70 -18.18 -5.47
CA LEU A 107 34.51 -17.34 -4.28
C LEU A 107 34.95 -18.12 -3.02
N ARG A 108 35.99 -17.65 -2.37
CA ARG A 108 36.35 -18.12 -1.01
C ARG A 108 35.41 -17.44 -0.03
N LEU A 109 34.26 -18.07 0.18
CA LEU A 109 33.28 -17.60 1.15
C LEU A 109 33.75 -17.99 2.56
N ALA A 110 33.81 -17.03 3.43
CA ALA A 110 34.12 -17.21 4.84
C ALA A 110 32.97 -16.64 5.70
N GLU A 111 32.93 -17.02 6.95
CA GLU A 111 32.06 -16.39 7.91
C GLU A 111 32.42 -14.91 8.09
N GLY A 112 31.42 -14.09 8.31
CA GLY A 112 31.56 -12.66 8.48
C GLY A 112 30.38 -12.05 9.23
N PRO A 113 30.27 -10.73 9.27
CA PRO A 113 29.14 -10.06 9.91
C PRO A 113 27.85 -10.30 9.13
N VAL A 114 26.72 -10.38 9.85
CA VAL A 114 25.38 -10.39 9.29
C VAL A 114 25.04 -9.00 8.78
N ASP A 115 24.48 -8.92 7.59
CA ASP A 115 23.98 -7.65 7.06
C ASP A 115 22.52 -7.44 7.46
N TRP A 116 22.25 -6.27 8.00
CA TRP A 116 20.94 -5.85 8.46
C TRP A 116 20.45 -4.63 7.70
N VAL A 117 19.13 -4.54 7.53
CA VAL A 117 18.44 -3.35 7.05
C VAL A 117 17.33 -2.97 8.03
N ASN A 118 17.16 -1.68 8.27
CA ASN A 118 16.12 -1.19 9.17
C ASN A 118 14.82 -0.90 8.39
N PHE A 119 13.73 -1.51 8.83
CA PHE A 119 12.39 -1.17 8.38
C PHE A 119 11.70 -0.30 9.42
N HIS A 120 11.22 0.86 8.98
CA HIS A 120 10.42 1.76 9.81
C HIS A 120 8.97 1.29 9.78
N LEU A 121 8.47 0.88 10.93
CA LEU A 121 7.10 0.47 11.15
C LEU A 121 6.26 1.63 11.71
N ASP A 122 5.06 1.33 12.19
CA ASP A 122 4.18 2.31 12.82
C ASP A 122 4.84 3.05 13.99
N GLY A 123 4.84 4.37 13.93
CA GLY A 123 5.48 5.25 14.89
C GLY A 123 7.01 5.25 14.79
N ASP A 124 7.67 5.26 15.94
CA ASP A 124 9.13 5.25 16.04
C ASP A 124 9.73 3.83 16.10
N ARG A 125 8.90 2.82 15.86
CA ARG A 125 9.33 1.42 15.89
C ARG A 125 10.17 1.11 14.68
N VAL A 126 11.42 0.73 14.90
CA VAL A 126 12.34 0.23 13.89
C VAL A 126 12.52 -1.27 14.08
N LEU A 127 12.35 -2.03 13.01
CA LEU A 127 12.59 -3.46 12.96
C LEU A 127 13.87 -3.72 12.15
N PRO A 128 14.95 -4.20 12.77
CA PRO A 128 16.10 -4.70 12.03
C PRO A 128 15.73 -6.02 11.36
N VAL A 129 16.03 -6.13 10.08
CA VAL A 129 15.72 -7.30 9.26
C VAL A 129 17.01 -7.79 8.61
N VAL A 130 17.22 -9.10 8.60
CA VAL A 130 18.37 -9.69 7.93
C VAL A 130 18.30 -9.41 6.43
N GLN A 131 19.33 -8.72 5.94
CA GLN A 131 19.48 -8.43 4.52
C GLN A 131 20.28 -9.53 3.82
N PHE A 132 21.24 -10.13 4.52
CA PHE A 132 22.05 -11.22 3.99
C PHE A 132 22.64 -12.04 5.16
N GLY A 133 22.17 -13.29 5.31
CA GLY A 133 22.60 -14.13 6.42
C GLY A 133 22.16 -15.57 6.32
N LEU A 134 22.90 -16.45 6.97
CA LEU A 134 22.66 -17.89 7.08
C LEU A 134 22.22 -18.24 8.50
N TYR A 135 21.09 -18.89 8.62
CA TYR A 135 20.62 -19.50 9.87
C TYR A 135 20.97 -21.00 9.86
N LEU A 136 21.79 -21.41 10.81
CA LEU A 136 22.08 -22.81 11.11
C LEU A 136 21.05 -23.30 12.13
N VAL A 137 19.98 -23.92 11.66
CA VAL A 137 18.79 -24.24 12.45
C VAL A 137 18.77 -25.72 12.82
N LYS A 138 18.33 -26.03 14.06
CA LYS A 138 17.95 -27.39 14.47
C LYS A 138 16.50 -27.37 14.96
N VAL A 139 15.68 -28.23 14.40
CA VAL A 139 14.26 -28.41 14.73
C VAL A 139 14.10 -29.78 15.36
N ASN A 140 13.87 -29.85 16.66
CA ASN A 140 13.80 -31.12 17.40
C ASN A 140 15.01 -32.04 17.13
N GLY A 141 16.20 -31.43 16.97
CA GLY A 141 17.43 -32.15 16.66
C GLY A 141 17.71 -32.35 15.16
N ALA A 142 16.73 -32.19 14.27
CA ALA A 142 16.93 -32.26 12.84
C ALA A 142 17.60 -30.97 12.30
N PRO A 143 18.76 -31.07 11.64
CA PRO A 143 19.46 -29.88 11.16
C PRO A 143 18.92 -29.42 9.80
N LEU A 144 18.89 -28.11 9.60
CA LEU A 144 18.70 -27.45 8.32
C LEU A 144 19.48 -26.14 8.26
N ILE A 145 19.65 -25.60 7.07
CA ILE A 145 20.24 -24.29 6.83
C ILE A 145 19.20 -23.45 6.10
N ALA A 146 18.92 -22.25 6.60
CA ALA A 146 18.11 -21.28 5.91
C ALA A 146 18.96 -20.04 5.56
N PHE A 147 19.03 -19.73 4.28
CA PHE A 147 19.70 -18.56 3.77
C PHE A 147 18.68 -17.48 3.42
N VAL A 148 18.82 -16.31 3.98
CA VAL A 148 17.99 -15.15 3.67
C VAL A 148 18.82 -14.15 2.88
N SER A 149 18.32 -13.76 1.71
CA SER A 149 18.86 -12.67 0.91
C SER A 149 17.75 -11.66 0.60
N GLY A 150 17.95 -10.42 1.03
CA GLY A 150 17.05 -9.32 0.75
C GLY A 150 17.14 -8.85 -0.71
N PRO A 151 16.30 -7.90 -1.12
CA PRO A 151 16.31 -7.33 -2.45
C PRO A 151 17.66 -6.74 -2.82
N ASN A 152 18.09 -6.98 -4.05
CA ASN A 152 19.35 -6.46 -4.60
C ASN A 152 19.05 -5.56 -5.80
N GLU A 153 19.17 -4.25 -5.60
CA GLU A 153 18.85 -3.23 -6.60
C GLU A 153 19.77 -3.29 -7.84
N ASN A 154 20.97 -3.85 -7.70
CA ASN A 154 21.94 -3.96 -8.80
C ASN A 154 21.62 -5.08 -9.80
N MET A 155 20.67 -5.96 -9.48
CA MET A 155 20.29 -7.10 -10.33
C MET A 155 19.10 -6.79 -11.27
N GLY A 156 18.73 -5.53 -11.44
CA GLY A 156 17.62 -5.13 -12.29
C GLY A 156 16.25 -5.64 -11.78
N PRO A 157 15.28 -5.88 -12.66
CA PRO A 157 13.91 -6.25 -12.26
C PRO A 157 13.81 -7.54 -11.43
N ARG A 158 14.76 -8.47 -11.58
CA ARG A 158 14.79 -9.73 -10.82
C ARG A 158 15.33 -9.56 -9.40
N GLY A 159 16.07 -8.49 -9.12
CA GLY A 159 16.66 -8.21 -7.80
C GLY A 159 15.69 -7.57 -6.79
N GLY A 160 14.48 -7.21 -7.20
CA GLY A 160 13.51 -6.51 -6.35
C GLY A 160 12.79 -7.34 -5.30
N ARG A 161 13.06 -8.65 -5.21
CA ARG A 161 12.45 -9.58 -4.25
C ARG A 161 13.45 -10.04 -3.19
N ALA A 162 12.98 -10.28 -2.00
CA ALA A 162 13.73 -11.05 -1.02
C ALA A 162 13.56 -12.54 -1.28
N ARG A 163 14.52 -13.36 -0.88
CA ARG A 163 14.51 -14.81 -1.08
C ARG A 163 14.94 -15.52 0.20
N ILE A 164 14.26 -16.61 0.50
CA ILE A 164 14.68 -17.57 1.49
C ILE A 164 14.98 -18.92 0.79
N GLU A 165 16.14 -19.47 1.01
CA GLU A 165 16.55 -20.78 0.51
C GLU A 165 16.82 -21.69 1.69
N VAL A 166 16.31 -22.91 1.61
CA VAL A 166 16.44 -23.89 2.69
C VAL A 166 17.07 -25.16 2.16
N MET A 167 18.11 -25.60 2.84
CA MET A 167 18.80 -26.88 2.60
C MET A 167 18.66 -27.77 3.83
N ALA A 168 18.30 -29.01 3.63
CA ALA A 168 18.21 -30.01 4.68
C ALA A 168 18.55 -31.40 4.13
N PRO A 169 18.97 -32.40 4.95
CA PRO A 169 19.20 -33.77 4.51
C PRO A 169 17.99 -34.37 3.81
N GLU A 170 16.78 -34.06 4.29
CA GLU A 170 15.53 -34.53 3.70
C GLU A 170 14.69 -33.34 3.18
N LYS A 171 14.19 -33.48 1.94
CA LYS A 171 13.31 -32.48 1.31
C LYS A 171 12.09 -32.15 2.17
N ALA A 172 11.51 -33.11 2.87
CA ALA A 172 10.34 -32.94 3.70
C ALA A 172 10.58 -31.96 4.86
N VAL A 173 11.76 -31.97 5.46
CA VAL A 173 12.15 -31.07 6.55
C VAL A 173 12.19 -29.62 6.06
N ALA A 174 12.81 -29.37 4.90
CA ALA A 174 12.86 -28.05 4.30
C ALA A 174 11.47 -27.53 3.91
N GLN A 175 10.60 -28.40 3.37
CA GLN A 175 9.23 -28.05 3.02
C GLN A 175 8.38 -27.72 4.26
N ALA A 176 8.49 -28.50 5.33
CA ALA A 176 7.80 -28.26 6.59
C ALA A 176 8.21 -26.91 7.20
N PHE A 177 9.51 -26.65 7.25
CA PHE A 177 10.04 -25.37 7.72
C PHE A 177 9.46 -24.17 6.94
N LEU A 178 9.52 -24.20 5.61
CA LEU A 178 8.99 -23.09 4.77
C LEU A 178 7.48 -22.93 4.95
N LYS A 179 6.72 -24.02 5.06
CA LYS A 179 5.28 -24.01 5.32
C LYS A 179 4.99 -23.31 6.65
N ASP A 180 5.70 -23.65 7.71
CA ASP A 180 5.48 -23.10 9.05
C ASP A 180 5.87 -21.62 9.12
N VAL A 181 7.02 -21.25 8.52
CA VAL A 181 7.44 -19.84 8.43
C VAL A 181 6.42 -19.04 7.63
N THR A 182 5.92 -19.54 6.50
CA THR A 182 4.90 -18.87 5.69
C THR A 182 3.58 -18.72 6.46
N ALA A 183 3.20 -19.70 7.28
CA ALA A 183 2.03 -19.59 8.14
C ALA A 183 2.21 -18.47 9.20
N LEU A 184 3.38 -18.41 9.85
CA LEU A 184 3.72 -17.36 10.80
C LEU A 184 3.80 -15.96 10.16
N MET A 185 4.30 -15.84 8.93
CA MET A 185 4.27 -14.58 8.17
C MET A 185 2.85 -14.04 8.00
N ARG A 186 1.87 -14.92 7.82
CA ARG A 186 0.46 -14.53 7.69
C ARG A 186 -0.14 -14.19 9.06
N GLU A 187 0.13 -15.00 10.06
CA GLU A 187 -0.42 -14.83 11.42
C GLU A 187 0.12 -13.57 12.09
N ARG A 188 1.44 -13.36 12.06
CA ARG A 188 2.15 -12.27 12.74
C ARG A 188 2.50 -11.10 11.82
N ASN A 189 1.71 -10.89 10.78
CA ASN A 189 1.97 -9.87 9.79
C ASN A 189 1.98 -8.46 10.41
N VAL A 190 3.08 -7.70 10.19
CA VAL A 190 3.31 -6.37 10.78
C VAL A 190 2.31 -5.30 10.32
N TYR A 191 1.63 -5.54 9.20
CA TYR A 191 0.64 -4.62 8.62
C TYR A 191 -0.78 -4.87 9.12
N ARG A 192 -1.03 -6.00 9.81
CA ARG A 192 -2.36 -6.38 10.26
C ARG A 192 -2.93 -5.37 11.27
N GLY A 193 -4.15 -4.91 11.01
CA GLY A 193 -4.83 -3.90 11.83
C GLY A 193 -4.21 -2.49 11.73
N LYS A 194 -3.37 -2.24 10.72
CA LYS A 194 -2.73 -0.94 10.48
C LYS A 194 -3.35 -0.24 9.29
N ILE A 195 -3.06 1.06 9.20
CA ILE A 195 -3.43 1.89 8.06
C ILE A 195 -2.15 2.14 7.27
N VAL A 196 -2.10 1.63 6.05
CA VAL A 196 -0.92 1.71 5.20
C VAL A 196 -1.27 2.15 3.79
N SER A 197 -0.35 2.83 3.11
CA SER A 197 -0.43 3.06 1.67
C SER A 197 0.65 2.29 0.95
N LEU A 198 0.34 1.88 -0.29
CA LEU A 198 1.28 1.32 -1.23
C LEU A 198 1.51 2.36 -2.33
N GLU A 199 2.77 2.76 -2.49
CA GLU A 199 3.16 3.74 -3.50
C GLU A 199 4.26 3.17 -4.40
N PRO A 200 4.12 3.33 -5.73
CA PRO A 200 5.22 3.03 -6.64
C PRO A 200 6.27 4.14 -6.50
N GLN A 201 7.48 3.78 -6.18
CA GLN A 201 8.61 4.70 -6.22
C GLN A 201 9.57 4.25 -7.31
N GLN A 202 9.95 5.18 -8.19
CA GLN A 202 10.99 4.90 -9.19
C GLN A 202 12.35 5.07 -8.55
N PHE A 203 13.04 3.96 -8.33
CA PHE A 203 14.46 3.94 -7.99
C PHE A 203 15.23 3.22 -9.09
N GLY A 204 16.25 3.88 -9.63
CA GLY A 204 17.24 3.30 -10.52
C GLY A 204 16.71 2.37 -11.61
N PHE A 205 16.66 1.08 -11.38
CA PHE A 205 16.35 0.05 -12.37
C PHE A 205 14.90 -0.46 -12.40
N GLY A 206 13.94 0.20 -11.74
CA GLY A 206 12.52 -0.18 -11.83
C GLY A 206 11.63 0.34 -10.72
N PRO A 207 10.30 0.21 -10.86
CA PRO A 207 9.37 0.63 -9.83
C PRO A 207 9.47 -0.30 -8.61
N GLN A 208 9.66 0.29 -7.45
CA GLN A 208 9.63 -0.40 -6.16
C GLN A 208 8.36 -0.05 -5.41
N THR A 209 7.82 -1.03 -4.68
CA THR A 209 6.68 -0.81 -3.80
C THR A 209 7.16 -0.36 -2.43
N ILE A 210 6.78 0.84 -2.02
CA ILE A 210 7.00 1.34 -0.66
C ILE A 210 5.69 1.26 0.10
N ILE A 211 5.77 0.74 1.32
CA ILE A 211 4.66 0.78 2.28
C ILE A 211 4.92 1.88 3.29
N THR A 212 3.96 2.78 3.40
CA THR A 212 3.97 3.87 4.37
C THR A 212 2.87 3.65 5.39
N PHE A 213 3.20 3.71 6.69
CA PHE A 213 2.22 3.67 7.77
C PHE A 213 1.61 5.05 7.98
N HIS A 214 0.30 5.09 8.17
CA HIS A 214 -0.44 6.33 8.41
C HIS A 214 -1.08 6.33 9.79
N ARG A 215 -1.02 7.50 10.44
CA ARG A 215 -1.79 7.80 11.64
C ARG A 215 -2.87 8.78 11.25
N LEU A 216 -4.10 8.29 11.14
CA LEU A 216 -5.22 9.17 10.86
C LEU A 216 -5.62 9.95 12.11
N PRO A 217 -6.06 11.20 11.96
CA PRO A 217 -6.66 11.94 13.07
C PRO A 217 -7.90 11.19 13.56
N LYS A 218 -8.18 11.27 14.86
CA LYS A 218 -9.36 10.66 15.44
C LYS A 218 -10.59 11.46 15.01
N VAL A 219 -11.38 10.89 14.12
CA VAL A 219 -12.64 11.45 13.64
C VAL A 219 -13.79 10.72 14.31
N THR A 220 -14.64 11.47 15.00
CA THR A 220 -15.85 10.95 15.64
C THR A 220 -17.06 11.10 14.74
N ARG A 221 -18.19 10.47 15.09
CA ARG A 221 -19.44 10.63 14.35
C ARG A 221 -19.92 12.09 14.28
N ASP A 222 -19.68 12.85 15.36
CA ASP A 222 -20.12 14.24 15.48
C ASP A 222 -19.28 15.20 14.61
N ASP A 223 -18.13 14.76 14.14
CA ASP A 223 -17.28 15.53 13.24
C ASP A 223 -17.69 15.34 11.76
N VAL A 224 -18.53 14.34 11.45
CA VAL A 224 -19.03 14.06 10.10
C VAL A 224 -20.46 14.55 9.97
N ILE A 225 -20.62 15.73 9.39
CA ILE A 225 -21.93 16.35 9.18
C ILE A 225 -22.37 16.12 7.75
N LEU A 226 -23.34 15.22 7.58
CA LEU A 226 -23.98 14.91 6.32
C LEU A 226 -25.50 15.16 6.44
N PRO A 227 -26.20 15.42 5.32
CA PRO A 227 -27.66 15.52 5.32
C PRO A 227 -28.35 14.24 5.82
N GLY A 228 -29.60 14.38 6.24
CA GLY A 228 -30.36 13.39 6.97
C GLY A 228 -30.22 11.93 6.52
N GLY A 229 -29.80 11.04 7.42
CA GLY A 229 -29.74 9.58 7.22
C GLY A 229 -28.61 9.05 6.33
N VAL A 230 -27.81 9.93 5.69
CA VAL A 230 -26.70 9.48 4.82
C VAL A 230 -25.63 8.75 5.62
N LEU A 231 -25.23 9.31 6.77
CA LEU A 231 -24.24 8.66 7.63
C LEU A 231 -24.74 7.34 8.21
N ASP A 232 -26.02 7.21 8.55
CA ASP A 232 -26.61 5.97 9.03
C ASP A 232 -26.59 4.86 7.97
N ARG A 233 -26.74 5.23 6.70
CA ARG A 233 -26.62 4.27 5.59
C ARG A 233 -25.19 3.79 5.43
N ILE A 234 -24.22 4.72 5.56
CA ILE A 234 -22.78 4.40 5.51
C ILE A 234 -22.41 3.47 6.67
N ASP A 235 -22.81 3.80 7.89
CA ASP A 235 -22.56 3.01 9.09
C ASP A 235 -23.11 1.59 8.96
N ARG A 236 -24.35 1.47 8.49
CA ARG A 236 -25.00 0.16 8.30
C ARG A 236 -24.27 -0.70 7.26
N HIS A 237 -23.87 -0.11 6.14
CA HIS A 237 -23.23 -0.84 5.05
C HIS A 237 -21.78 -1.19 5.36
N ALA A 238 -21.02 -0.33 6.04
CA ALA A 238 -19.61 -0.54 6.32
C ALA A 238 -19.39 -1.14 7.72
N ILE A 239 -19.88 -0.48 8.78
CA ILE A 239 -19.55 -0.83 10.16
C ILE A 239 -20.39 -2.03 10.63
N ALA A 240 -21.73 -1.91 10.65
CA ALA A 240 -22.59 -2.97 11.15
C ALA A 240 -22.42 -4.27 10.35
N PHE A 241 -22.26 -4.18 9.04
CA PHE A 241 -21.98 -5.34 8.20
C PHE A 241 -20.65 -6.00 8.58
N SER A 242 -19.60 -5.22 8.87
CA SER A 242 -18.31 -5.73 9.30
C SER A 242 -18.37 -6.41 10.67
N GLU A 243 -19.15 -5.86 11.60
CA GLU A 243 -19.36 -6.43 12.94
C GLU A 243 -20.07 -7.79 12.89
N HIS A 244 -20.93 -7.99 11.89
CA HIS A 244 -21.68 -9.23 11.68
C HIS A 244 -21.12 -10.15 10.59
N ALA A 245 -19.94 -9.85 10.04
CA ALA A 245 -19.35 -10.61 8.93
C ALA A 245 -19.23 -12.11 9.23
N GLY A 246 -18.82 -12.49 10.45
CA GLY A 246 -18.72 -13.90 10.86
C GLY A 246 -20.06 -14.65 10.81
N GLN A 247 -21.17 -14.01 11.20
CA GLN A 247 -22.50 -14.59 11.14
C GLN A 247 -22.98 -14.75 9.69
N LEU A 248 -22.66 -13.77 8.84
CA LEU A 248 -23.00 -13.81 7.42
C LEU A 248 -22.26 -14.94 6.71
N ILE A 249 -20.96 -15.11 6.97
CA ILE A 249 -20.15 -16.20 6.43
C ILE A 249 -20.72 -17.57 6.88
N ALA A 250 -21.03 -17.71 8.17
CA ALA A 250 -21.61 -18.94 8.70
C ALA A 250 -22.98 -19.27 8.06
N SER A 251 -23.69 -18.24 7.59
CA SER A 251 -24.98 -18.37 6.88
C SER A 251 -24.83 -18.52 5.36
N GLY A 252 -23.59 -18.67 4.85
CA GLY A 252 -23.31 -18.81 3.43
C GLY A 252 -23.55 -17.51 2.62
N ARG A 253 -23.51 -16.34 3.27
CA ARG A 253 -23.71 -15.05 2.61
C ARG A 253 -22.37 -14.42 2.24
N PRO A 254 -22.25 -13.80 1.05
CA PRO A 254 -21.04 -13.09 0.65
C PRO A 254 -20.77 -11.91 1.59
N VAL A 255 -19.52 -11.67 1.92
CA VAL A 255 -19.09 -10.56 2.78
C VAL A 255 -18.18 -9.55 2.08
N LYS A 256 -17.74 -9.87 0.87
CA LYS A 256 -17.10 -8.93 -0.03
C LYS A 256 -18.09 -7.86 -0.46
N ARG A 257 -17.68 -6.58 -0.43
CA ARG A 257 -18.57 -5.47 -0.76
C ARG A 257 -17.84 -4.23 -1.23
N GLY A 258 -18.56 -3.39 -1.99
CA GLY A 258 -18.08 -2.11 -2.51
C GLY A 258 -18.97 -0.95 -2.12
N LEU A 259 -18.37 0.14 -1.66
CA LEU A 259 -19.00 1.42 -1.34
C LEU A 259 -18.40 2.51 -2.22
N LEU A 260 -19.23 3.23 -2.96
CA LEU A 260 -18.83 4.42 -3.71
C LEU A 260 -19.38 5.68 -3.01
N LEU A 261 -18.48 6.56 -2.60
CA LEU A 261 -18.81 7.90 -2.10
C LEU A 261 -18.55 8.92 -3.20
N TYR A 262 -19.58 9.62 -3.65
CA TYR A 262 -19.44 10.59 -4.73
C TYR A 262 -20.07 11.94 -4.39
N GLY A 263 -19.53 13.01 -4.97
CA GLY A 263 -20.01 14.37 -4.75
C GLY A 263 -18.94 15.41 -5.04
N SER A 264 -19.32 16.67 -5.02
CA SER A 264 -18.42 17.79 -5.28
C SER A 264 -17.18 17.80 -4.39
N PRO A 265 -16.08 18.42 -4.80
CA PRO A 265 -14.91 18.60 -3.95
C PRO A 265 -15.28 19.27 -2.62
N GLY A 266 -14.64 18.82 -1.52
CA GLY A 266 -14.85 19.42 -0.20
C GLY A 266 -16.14 19.01 0.55
N THR A 267 -16.93 18.06 0.04
CA THR A 267 -18.15 17.55 0.69
C THR A 267 -17.90 16.55 1.82
N GLY A 268 -16.64 16.19 2.09
CA GLY A 268 -16.29 15.35 3.25
C GLY A 268 -16.03 13.87 2.91
N LYS A 269 -15.78 13.50 1.65
CA LYS A 269 -15.48 12.11 1.25
C LYS A 269 -14.31 11.53 2.05
N THR A 270 -13.16 12.18 2.02
CA THR A 270 -11.96 11.76 2.79
C THR A 270 -12.22 11.76 4.31
N LEU A 271 -12.97 12.73 4.84
CA LEU A 271 -13.32 12.76 6.25
C LEU A 271 -14.18 11.55 6.65
N THR A 272 -15.12 11.16 5.79
CA THR A 272 -15.95 9.96 5.98
C THR A 272 -15.10 8.69 5.96
N ILE A 273 -14.10 8.60 5.09
CA ILE A 273 -13.14 7.48 5.08
C ILE A 273 -12.35 7.41 6.40
N MET A 274 -11.83 8.55 6.87
CA MET A 274 -11.11 8.61 8.15
C MET A 274 -11.99 8.16 9.32
N TYR A 275 -13.27 8.58 9.33
CA TYR A 275 -14.25 8.13 10.30
C TYR A 275 -14.45 6.61 10.25
N LEU A 276 -14.67 6.05 9.06
CA LEU A 276 -14.85 4.61 8.87
C LEU A 276 -13.62 3.82 9.33
N ALA A 277 -12.42 4.27 8.93
CA ALA A 277 -11.15 3.64 9.32
C ALA A 277 -10.97 3.64 10.85
N GLY A 278 -11.35 4.73 11.53
CA GLY A 278 -11.29 4.84 12.99
C GLY A 278 -12.32 3.98 13.72
N ARG A 279 -13.47 3.72 13.10
CA ARG A 279 -14.57 2.92 13.68
C ARG A 279 -14.40 1.42 13.49
N MET A 280 -13.80 1.00 12.40
CA MET A 280 -13.58 -0.43 12.08
C MET A 280 -12.26 -0.93 12.67
N GLN A 281 -12.17 -0.99 14.01
CA GLN A 281 -10.98 -1.45 14.71
C GLN A 281 -10.61 -2.90 14.34
N GLY A 282 -9.32 -3.18 14.29
CA GLY A 282 -8.80 -4.52 13.96
C GLY A 282 -8.75 -4.84 12.47
N ARG A 283 -9.37 -4.03 11.61
CA ARG A 283 -9.25 -4.16 10.15
C ARG A 283 -7.99 -3.47 9.64
N THR A 284 -7.36 -4.09 8.66
CA THR A 284 -6.26 -3.44 7.93
C THR A 284 -6.84 -2.50 6.89
N VAL A 285 -6.36 -1.26 6.85
CA VAL A 285 -6.79 -0.26 5.86
C VAL A 285 -5.66 -0.03 4.87
N LEU A 286 -5.91 -0.31 3.60
CA LEU A 286 -4.99 -0.11 2.50
C LEU A 286 -5.43 1.13 1.73
N LEU A 287 -4.66 2.21 1.84
CA LEU A 287 -4.94 3.47 1.15
C LEU A 287 -4.24 3.47 -0.20
N THR A 288 -4.93 3.83 -1.25
CA THR A 288 -4.35 4.11 -2.56
C THR A 288 -5.03 5.31 -3.19
N THR A 289 -4.27 6.06 -3.95
CA THR A 289 -4.77 7.18 -4.77
C THR A 289 -4.89 6.74 -6.22
N GLY A 290 -5.50 7.56 -7.06
CA GLY A 290 -5.56 7.31 -8.50
C GLY A 290 -4.20 6.96 -9.12
N ARG A 291 -3.10 7.57 -8.65
CA ARG A 291 -1.73 7.25 -9.12
C ARG A 291 -1.24 5.87 -8.67
N GLY A 292 -1.71 5.36 -7.55
CA GLY A 292 -1.35 4.05 -7.00
C GLY A 292 -2.09 2.88 -7.64
N LEU A 293 -3.06 3.14 -8.52
CA LEU A 293 -3.86 2.08 -9.15
C LEU A 293 -3.08 1.16 -10.10
N GLY A 294 -1.93 1.59 -10.63
CA GLY A 294 -1.02 0.67 -11.32
C GLY A 294 -0.50 -0.47 -10.46
N MET A 295 -0.77 -0.43 -9.14
CA MET A 295 -0.44 -1.47 -8.17
C MET A 295 -1.67 -2.19 -7.60
N ILE A 296 -2.84 -2.02 -8.22
CA ILE A 296 -4.10 -2.55 -7.67
C ILE A 296 -4.05 -4.07 -7.43
N THR A 297 -3.40 -4.81 -8.31
CA THR A 297 -3.18 -6.26 -8.12
C THR A 297 -2.37 -6.55 -6.85
N ALA A 298 -1.33 -5.78 -6.54
CA ALA A 298 -0.56 -5.94 -5.30
C ALA A 298 -1.38 -5.54 -4.07
N VAL A 299 -2.16 -4.46 -4.16
CA VAL A 299 -3.07 -3.99 -3.10
C VAL A 299 -4.12 -5.05 -2.79
N THR A 300 -4.76 -5.64 -3.80
CA THR A 300 -5.79 -6.67 -3.61
C THR A 300 -5.21 -7.99 -3.09
N GLN A 301 -4.02 -8.38 -3.53
CA GLN A 301 -3.31 -9.53 -2.95
C GLN A 301 -3.02 -9.30 -1.47
N MET A 302 -2.53 -8.12 -1.11
CA MET A 302 -2.30 -7.76 0.28
C MET A 302 -3.60 -7.73 1.09
N ALA A 303 -4.69 -7.19 0.53
CA ALA A 303 -6.01 -7.19 1.16
C ALA A 303 -6.53 -8.60 1.48
N ARG A 304 -6.28 -9.57 0.59
CA ARG A 304 -6.61 -11.00 0.81
C ARG A 304 -5.85 -11.59 2.01
N ILE A 305 -4.55 -11.32 2.09
CA ILE A 305 -3.69 -11.84 3.17
C ILE A 305 -4.05 -11.20 4.51
N LEU A 306 -4.44 -9.94 4.50
CA LEU A 306 -4.71 -9.13 5.68
C LEU A 306 -6.20 -9.03 6.04
N ALA A 307 -7.05 -9.84 5.43
CA ALA A 307 -8.48 -9.86 5.79
C ALA A 307 -8.66 -10.17 7.31
N PRO A 308 -9.58 -9.48 7.99
CA PRO A 308 -10.51 -8.46 7.48
C PRO A 308 -9.80 -7.15 7.09
N SER A 309 -10.06 -6.66 5.88
CA SER A 309 -9.38 -5.49 5.33
C SER A 309 -10.32 -4.50 4.64
N THR A 310 -9.85 -3.27 4.48
CA THR A 310 -10.55 -2.23 3.73
C THR A 310 -9.58 -1.64 2.71
N VAL A 311 -9.95 -1.68 1.44
CA VAL A 311 -9.20 -1.05 0.35
C VAL A 311 -9.88 0.28 0.04
N VAL A 312 -9.16 1.37 0.23
CA VAL A 312 -9.61 2.72 -0.08
C VAL A 312 -8.94 3.19 -1.34
N VAL A 313 -9.74 3.58 -2.33
CA VAL A 313 -9.25 4.18 -3.57
C VAL A 313 -9.84 5.57 -3.70
N GLU A 314 -9.02 6.60 -3.44
CA GLU A 314 -9.44 7.98 -3.55
C GLU A 314 -9.29 8.51 -4.99
N ASP A 315 -10.25 9.38 -5.37
CA ASP A 315 -10.28 10.11 -6.64
C ASP A 315 -10.08 9.19 -7.88
N VAL A 316 -10.92 8.14 -7.96
CA VAL A 316 -10.85 7.18 -9.09
C VAL A 316 -11.12 7.82 -10.46
N ASP A 317 -11.68 9.03 -10.50
CA ASP A 317 -11.85 9.83 -11.72
C ASP A 317 -10.54 10.37 -12.30
N LEU A 318 -9.50 10.57 -11.49
CA LEU A 318 -8.19 11.04 -11.98
C LEU A 318 -7.56 10.05 -12.97
N ILE A 319 -7.87 8.79 -12.84
CA ILE A 319 -7.36 7.72 -13.71
C ILE A 319 -8.01 7.78 -15.11
N ALA A 320 -9.28 8.16 -15.15
CA ALA A 320 -10.03 8.28 -16.39
C ALA A 320 -9.51 9.44 -17.27
N GLN A 321 -8.80 10.40 -16.68
CA GLN A 321 -8.33 11.61 -17.37
C GLN A 321 -6.88 11.53 -17.86
N GLU A 322 -5.99 10.75 -17.23
CA GLU A 322 -4.54 10.80 -17.54
C GLU A 322 -4.15 10.24 -18.91
N ARG A 323 -5.05 9.62 -19.69
CA ARG A 323 -4.73 9.06 -21.02
C ARG A 323 -5.71 9.47 -22.11
N GLY A 324 -6.15 10.70 -22.10
CA GLY A 324 -6.97 11.30 -23.15
C GLY A 324 -6.18 11.57 -24.44
N MET A 325 -5.81 10.52 -25.20
CA MET A 325 -5.61 10.66 -26.63
C MET A 325 -7.00 10.61 -27.30
N PRO A 326 -7.33 11.54 -28.23
CA PRO A 326 -8.59 11.51 -28.93
C PRO A 326 -8.74 10.18 -29.69
N GLY A 327 -9.71 9.35 -29.31
CA GLY A 327 -10.07 8.12 -30.03
C GLY A 327 -9.89 6.80 -29.29
N VAL A 328 -9.32 6.75 -28.09
CA VAL A 328 -9.20 5.51 -27.31
C VAL A 328 -10.02 5.61 -26.02
N GLN A 329 -11.24 5.09 -26.06
CA GLN A 329 -12.14 4.90 -24.91
C GLN A 329 -11.70 3.67 -24.10
N THR A 330 -10.58 3.72 -23.41
CA THR A 330 -10.24 2.65 -22.47
C THR A 330 -9.79 3.25 -21.15
N GLN A 331 -10.52 2.90 -20.09
CA GLN A 331 -10.17 3.16 -18.69
C GLN A 331 -9.53 1.87 -18.13
N PRO A 332 -8.32 1.47 -18.58
CA PRO A 332 -7.81 0.13 -18.30
C PRO A 332 -7.61 -0.12 -16.81
N LEU A 333 -7.19 0.89 -16.04
CA LEU A 333 -6.95 0.74 -14.60
C LEU A 333 -8.24 0.62 -13.78
N LEU A 334 -9.31 1.34 -14.18
CA LEU A 334 -10.62 1.16 -13.54
C LEU A 334 -11.17 -0.25 -13.81
N PHE A 335 -11.04 -0.72 -15.07
CA PHE A 335 -11.45 -2.09 -15.41
C PHE A 335 -10.61 -3.14 -14.68
N GLU A 336 -9.30 -2.88 -14.50
CA GLU A 336 -8.42 -3.75 -13.71
C GLU A 336 -8.87 -3.81 -12.25
N LEU A 337 -9.14 -2.66 -11.60
CA LEU A 337 -9.72 -2.60 -10.26
C LEU A 337 -11.01 -3.43 -10.16
N LEU A 338 -11.94 -3.23 -11.10
CA LEU A 338 -13.20 -3.96 -11.11
C LEU A 338 -12.99 -5.48 -11.36
N ASN A 339 -12.01 -5.88 -12.16
CA ASN A 339 -11.64 -7.28 -12.37
C ASN A 339 -11.02 -7.89 -11.11
N GLU A 340 -10.14 -7.16 -10.43
CA GLU A 340 -9.55 -7.59 -9.17
C GLU A 340 -10.62 -7.78 -8.09
N MET A 341 -11.62 -6.89 -8.02
CA MET A 341 -12.77 -7.06 -7.13
C MET A 341 -13.56 -8.34 -7.45
N ASP A 342 -13.75 -8.70 -8.72
CA ASP A 342 -14.45 -9.94 -9.12
C ASP A 342 -13.64 -11.19 -8.78
N GLY A 343 -12.33 -11.15 -8.98
CA GLY A 343 -11.44 -12.27 -8.71
C GLY A 343 -11.29 -12.62 -7.22
N LEU A 344 -11.93 -11.86 -6.32
CA LEU A 344 -11.92 -12.15 -4.89
C LEU A 344 -13.01 -13.17 -4.54
N ARG A 345 -12.68 -14.08 -3.63
CA ARG A 345 -13.67 -15.03 -3.06
C ARG A 345 -14.69 -14.26 -2.24
N ASP A 346 -15.92 -14.69 -2.31
CA ASP A 346 -17.07 -14.05 -1.66
C ASP A 346 -17.07 -14.17 -0.12
N ASP A 347 -16.33 -15.14 0.41
CA ASP A 347 -16.16 -15.38 1.85
C ASP A 347 -15.02 -14.55 2.50
N LEU A 348 -14.29 -13.76 1.71
CA LEU A 348 -13.28 -12.86 2.24
C LEU A 348 -13.88 -11.53 2.67
N ASP A 349 -13.73 -11.18 3.95
CA ASP A 349 -14.21 -9.91 4.48
C ASP A 349 -13.31 -8.76 4.02
N ILE A 350 -13.59 -8.29 2.79
CA ILE A 350 -12.89 -7.15 2.16
C ILE A 350 -13.94 -6.10 1.77
N LEU A 351 -13.75 -4.88 2.29
CA LEU A 351 -14.54 -3.71 1.92
C LEU A 351 -13.73 -2.83 0.97
N PHE A 352 -14.28 -2.56 -0.22
CA PHE A 352 -13.76 -1.51 -1.10
C PHE A 352 -14.51 -0.21 -0.85
N VAL A 353 -13.77 0.88 -0.62
CA VAL A 353 -14.32 2.23 -0.52
C VAL A 353 -13.69 3.08 -1.63
N LEU A 354 -14.53 3.46 -2.58
CA LEU A 354 -14.13 4.25 -3.73
C LEU A 354 -14.63 5.69 -3.54
N THR A 355 -13.86 6.68 -3.94
CA THR A 355 -14.33 8.07 -3.99
C THR A 355 -14.17 8.67 -5.38
N THR A 356 -15.09 9.56 -5.76
CA THR A 356 -15.01 10.34 -7.00
C THR A 356 -15.68 11.69 -6.88
N ASN A 357 -15.14 12.66 -7.60
CA ASN A 357 -15.78 13.96 -7.85
C ASN A 357 -16.63 13.94 -9.15
N ARG A 358 -16.48 12.92 -9.98
CA ARG A 358 -17.05 12.79 -11.32
C ARG A 358 -17.77 11.44 -11.50
N PRO A 359 -18.96 11.26 -10.89
CA PRO A 359 -19.72 10.02 -11.02
C PRO A 359 -20.12 9.74 -12.47
N ASP A 360 -20.33 10.79 -13.28
CA ASP A 360 -20.65 10.72 -14.70
C ASP A 360 -19.63 9.94 -15.53
N ILE A 361 -18.36 9.99 -15.16
CA ILE A 361 -17.28 9.24 -15.84
C ILE A 361 -17.27 7.76 -15.45
N LEU A 362 -17.67 7.45 -14.20
CA LEU A 362 -17.64 6.09 -13.66
C LEU A 362 -18.92 5.31 -13.97
N GLU A 363 -20.05 5.98 -14.11
CA GLU A 363 -21.36 5.35 -14.27
C GLU A 363 -21.40 4.30 -15.38
N PRO A 364 -20.87 4.54 -16.60
CA PRO A 364 -20.88 3.54 -17.66
C PRO A 364 -20.09 2.27 -17.31
N ALA A 365 -18.95 2.41 -16.63
CA ALA A 365 -18.12 1.28 -16.25
C ALA A 365 -18.73 0.45 -15.11
N LEU A 366 -19.39 1.11 -14.16
CA LEU A 366 -20.08 0.46 -13.03
C LEU A 366 -21.38 -0.19 -13.49
N ALA A 367 -22.17 0.48 -14.34
CA ALA A 367 -23.41 -0.06 -14.88
C ALA A 367 -23.20 -1.30 -15.75
N ALA A 368 -22.07 -1.38 -16.48
CA ALA A 368 -21.71 -2.55 -17.28
C ALA A 368 -21.40 -3.80 -16.43
N ARG A 369 -21.24 -3.65 -15.12
CA ARG A 369 -20.76 -4.73 -14.25
C ARG A 369 -21.42 -4.66 -12.85
N PRO A 370 -22.70 -5.06 -12.72
CA PRO A 370 -23.41 -5.05 -11.45
C PRO A 370 -22.78 -6.01 -10.42
N GLY A 371 -22.92 -5.70 -9.12
CA GLY A 371 -22.44 -6.53 -8.01
C GLY A 371 -21.00 -6.24 -7.55
N ARG A 372 -20.35 -5.17 -8.07
CA ARG A 372 -19.00 -4.74 -7.65
C ARG A 372 -19.03 -3.58 -6.68
N VAL A 373 -19.91 -2.65 -6.94
CA VAL A 373 -20.26 -1.58 -6.03
C VAL A 373 -21.69 -1.83 -5.59
N ASP A 374 -21.84 -2.26 -4.35
CA ASP A 374 -23.15 -2.63 -3.80
C ASP A 374 -23.96 -1.41 -3.38
N LEU A 375 -23.26 -0.32 -3.07
CA LEU A 375 -23.88 0.91 -2.61
C LEU A 375 -23.12 2.14 -3.10
N ALA A 376 -23.80 2.98 -3.87
CA ALA A 376 -23.33 4.32 -4.23
C ALA A 376 -24.08 5.37 -3.40
N ILE A 377 -23.33 6.20 -2.68
CA ILE A 377 -23.87 7.22 -1.77
C ILE A 377 -23.43 8.60 -2.22
N PRO A 378 -24.38 9.50 -2.57
CA PRO A 378 -24.06 10.89 -2.79
C PRO A 378 -23.71 11.58 -1.48
N LEU A 379 -22.68 12.42 -1.51
CA LEU A 379 -22.38 13.39 -0.49
C LEU A 379 -22.69 14.79 -1.06
N PRO A 380 -23.94 15.26 -0.93
CA PRO A 380 -24.34 16.53 -1.50
C PRO A 380 -23.74 17.70 -0.70
N LEU A 381 -23.88 18.90 -1.25
CA LEU A 381 -23.60 20.12 -0.51
C LEU A 381 -24.55 20.22 0.70
N PRO A 382 -24.10 20.83 1.81
CA PRO A 382 -24.85 20.89 3.04
C PRO A 382 -26.10 21.80 2.90
N ASP A 383 -27.23 21.34 3.38
CA ASP A 383 -28.43 22.13 3.56
C ASP A 383 -28.24 23.19 4.69
N ALA A 384 -29.23 24.03 4.94
CA ALA A 384 -29.15 25.11 5.93
C ALA A 384 -28.87 24.58 7.35
N ASP A 385 -29.48 23.43 7.74
CA ASP A 385 -29.26 22.84 9.05
C ASP A 385 -27.84 22.22 9.16
N ALA A 386 -27.39 21.55 8.13
CA ALA A 386 -26.03 21.03 8.08
C ALA A 386 -25.01 22.20 8.12
N ARG A 387 -25.25 23.32 7.41
CA ARG A 387 -24.37 24.47 7.48
C ARG A 387 -24.31 25.04 8.89
N ARG A 388 -25.45 25.16 9.57
CA ARG A 388 -25.50 25.61 10.98
C ARG A 388 -24.68 24.72 11.89
N ARG A 389 -24.78 23.41 11.73
CA ARG A 389 -23.98 22.44 12.47
C ARG A 389 -22.49 22.57 12.14
N LEU A 390 -22.13 22.83 10.87
CA LEU A 390 -20.74 23.04 10.44
C LEU A 390 -20.13 24.30 11.05
N PHE A 391 -20.89 25.41 11.10
CA PHE A 391 -20.45 26.61 11.81
C PHE A 391 -20.17 26.32 13.29
N ALA A 392 -21.07 25.63 13.98
CA ALA A 392 -20.88 25.21 15.36
C ALA A 392 -19.67 24.28 15.56
N LEU A 393 -19.47 23.36 14.63
CA LEU A 393 -18.33 22.43 14.66
C LEU A 393 -17.01 23.19 14.51
N TYR A 394 -16.88 24.03 13.49
CA TYR A 394 -15.63 24.73 13.20
C TYR A 394 -15.37 25.94 14.07
N ALA A 395 -16.37 26.43 14.81
CA ALA A 395 -16.22 27.45 15.84
C ALA A 395 -15.68 26.89 17.18
N ARG A 396 -15.55 25.57 17.33
CA ARG A 396 -14.99 24.97 18.57
C ARG A 396 -13.59 25.52 18.85
N GLY A 397 -13.39 25.98 20.08
CA GLY A 397 -12.11 26.57 20.52
C GLY A 397 -12.00 28.09 20.25
N LEU A 398 -12.98 28.71 19.59
CA LEU A 398 -13.06 30.16 19.39
C LEU A 398 -14.02 30.79 20.40
N ASP A 399 -13.76 32.05 20.78
CA ASP A 399 -14.77 32.90 21.43
C ASP A 399 -15.70 33.48 20.34
N PHE A 400 -16.65 32.61 19.92
CA PHE A 400 -17.53 32.91 18.79
C PHE A 400 -18.69 33.82 19.20
N LYS A 401 -18.63 35.10 18.81
CA LYS A 401 -19.57 36.18 19.14
C LYS A 401 -20.28 36.71 17.89
N VAL A 402 -20.67 35.78 17.01
CA VAL A 402 -21.51 36.14 15.85
C VAL A 402 -22.95 36.28 16.31
N THR A 403 -23.55 37.44 16.06
CA THR A 403 -24.89 37.77 16.51
C THR A 403 -25.99 37.41 15.51
N ASP A 404 -25.67 37.47 14.22
CA ASP A 404 -26.59 37.13 13.13
C ASP A 404 -26.02 35.93 12.31
N LEU A 405 -26.07 34.74 12.91
CA LEU A 405 -25.62 33.53 12.23
C LEU A 405 -26.51 33.24 11.00
N ASP A 406 -27.80 33.55 11.03
CA ASP A 406 -28.71 33.22 9.93
C ASP A 406 -28.35 33.98 8.65
N LYS A 407 -27.86 35.20 8.74
CA LYS A 407 -27.27 35.95 7.63
C LYS A 407 -26.20 35.14 6.92
N PHE A 408 -25.29 34.53 7.69
CA PHE A 408 -24.18 33.76 7.15
C PHE A 408 -24.61 32.38 6.62
N ILE A 409 -25.63 31.76 7.24
CA ILE A 409 -26.25 30.54 6.73
C ILE A 409 -26.85 30.78 5.34
N VAL A 410 -27.54 31.88 5.13
CA VAL A 410 -28.10 32.26 3.81
C VAL A 410 -26.97 32.52 2.81
N ARG A 411 -25.98 33.35 3.18
CA ARG A 411 -24.86 33.73 2.29
C ARG A 411 -23.94 32.58 1.92
N THR A 412 -23.94 31.48 2.68
CA THR A 412 -23.16 30.25 2.40
C THR A 412 -23.99 29.20 1.69
N GLU A 413 -25.13 29.52 1.10
CA GLU A 413 -25.84 28.59 0.21
C GLU A 413 -24.95 28.19 -0.96
N GLY A 414 -24.86 26.89 -1.23
CA GLY A 414 -23.93 26.32 -2.22
C GLY A 414 -22.47 26.13 -1.74
N ALA A 415 -22.17 26.47 -0.49
CA ALA A 415 -20.85 26.28 0.08
C ALA A 415 -20.64 24.83 0.52
N SER A 416 -19.45 24.27 0.23
CA SER A 416 -19.03 22.98 0.77
C SER A 416 -18.63 23.07 2.24
N PRO A 417 -18.59 21.96 2.99
CA PRO A 417 -18.00 21.92 4.33
C PRO A 417 -16.59 22.49 4.39
N ALA A 418 -15.78 22.24 3.35
CA ALA A 418 -14.42 22.76 3.27
C ALA A 418 -14.39 24.29 3.18
N TYR A 419 -15.31 24.90 2.42
CA TYR A 419 -15.44 26.35 2.35
C TYR A 419 -15.78 26.96 3.73
N ILE A 420 -16.75 26.41 4.46
CA ILE A 420 -17.15 26.90 5.78
C ILE A 420 -15.99 26.80 6.78
N LYS A 421 -15.22 25.70 6.70
CA LYS A 421 -14.01 25.52 7.51
C LYS A 421 -12.97 26.60 7.23
N GLU A 422 -12.70 26.88 5.97
CA GLU A 422 -11.75 27.91 5.54
C GLU A 422 -12.23 29.30 5.90
N LEU A 423 -13.53 29.58 5.75
CA LEU A 423 -14.16 30.82 6.14
C LEU A 423 -13.92 31.14 7.63
N LEU A 424 -14.19 30.17 8.51
CA LEU A 424 -13.99 30.37 9.95
C LEU A 424 -12.50 30.40 10.33
N ARG A 425 -11.64 29.71 9.62
CA ARG A 425 -10.19 29.80 9.79
C ARG A 425 -9.70 31.23 9.47
N LYS A 426 -10.14 31.83 8.35
CA LYS A 426 -9.82 33.22 7.99
C LYS A 426 -10.42 34.22 8.95
N ALA A 427 -11.66 34.05 9.35
CA ALA A 427 -12.32 34.92 10.35
C ALA A 427 -11.54 34.89 11.68
N ALA A 428 -11.03 33.72 12.08
CA ALA A 428 -10.18 33.61 13.27
C ALA A 428 -8.83 34.36 13.10
N VAL A 429 -8.25 34.38 11.91
CA VAL A 429 -7.04 35.18 11.63
C VAL A 429 -7.31 36.66 11.81
N PHE A 430 -8.42 37.16 11.25
CA PHE A 430 -8.81 38.59 11.46
C PHE A 430 -9.04 38.91 12.94
N GLY A 431 -9.73 38.03 13.67
CA GLY A 431 -9.92 38.19 15.12
C GLY A 431 -8.61 38.18 15.92
N ALA A 432 -7.64 37.35 15.52
CA ALA A 432 -6.32 37.28 16.15
C ALA A 432 -5.50 38.57 15.88
N ILE A 433 -5.56 39.11 14.66
CA ILE A 433 -4.89 40.38 14.30
C ILE A 433 -5.46 41.51 15.12
N GLU A 434 -6.80 41.60 15.26
CA GLU A 434 -7.46 42.65 16.03
C GLU A 434 -7.16 42.58 17.55
N ALA A 435 -6.94 41.36 18.08
CA ALA A 435 -6.67 41.14 19.50
C ALA A 435 -5.23 41.45 19.95
N ASP A 436 -4.30 41.70 19.02
CA ASP A 436 -2.89 42.06 19.27
C ASP A 436 -2.20 41.14 20.28
N GLY A 437 -2.52 39.84 20.23
CA GLY A 437 -1.84 38.80 21.04
C GLY A 437 -2.27 38.71 22.53
N ALA A 438 -3.23 39.49 22.98
CA ALA A 438 -3.57 39.62 24.40
C ALA A 438 -4.48 38.50 24.98
N SER A 439 -5.10 37.65 24.15
CA SER A 439 -6.11 36.68 24.63
C SER A 439 -5.75 35.24 24.30
N LYS A 440 -6.06 34.31 25.24
CA LYS A 440 -5.90 32.86 25.02
C LYS A 440 -6.91 32.28 24.01
N ALA A 441 -8.07 32.88 23.83
CA ALA A 441 -9.10 32.46 22.89
C ALA A 441 -9.31 33.55 21.85
N VAL A 442 -9.29 33.20 20.58
CA VAL A 442 -9.51 34.13 19.47
C VAL A 442 -11.00 34.49 19.40
N ARG A 443 -11.31 35.76 19.51
CA ARG A 443 -12.68 36.26 19.36
C ARG A 443 -13.04 36.45 17.89
N VAL A 444 -14.16 35.85 17.49
CA VAL A 444 -14.70 35.97 16.13
C VAL A 444 -16.08 36.65 16.21
N THR A 445 -16.23 37.74 15.48
CA THR A 445 -17.47 38.53 15.40
C THR A 445 -18.04 38.53 13.98
N ASP A 446 -19.25 39.08 13.78
CA ASP A 446 -19.87 39.26 12.46
C ASP A 446 -18.92 39.96 11.47
N LYS A 447 -18.22 41.02 11.92
CA LYS A 447 -17.24 41.76 11.12
C LYS A 447 -16.14 40.86 10.57
N HIS A 448 -15.58 39.99 11.39
CA HIS A 448 -14.49 39.09 10.97
C HIS A 448 -14.97 38.05 9.96
N VAL A 449 -16.21 37.56 10.11
CA VAL A 449 -16.81 36.63 9.13
C VAL A 449 -17.09 37.34 7.80
N ASP A 450 -17.61 38.58 7.85
CA ASP A 450 -17.82 39.40 6.64
C ASP A 450 -16.49 39.63 5.89
N GLN A 451 -15.45 40.08 6.59
CA GLN A 451 -14.11 40.27 6.00
C GLN A 451 -13.53 38.99 5.37
N ALA A 452 -13.71 37.87 6.06
CA ALA A 452 -13.26 36.59 5.55
C ALA A 452 -14.02 36.15 4.29
N MET A 453 -15.32 36.41 4.23
CA MET A 453 -16.13 36.14 3.03
C MET A 453 -15.72 37.04 1.86
N ASP A 454 -15.50 38.31 2.10
CA ASP A 454 -15.07 39.25 1.07
C ASP A 454 -13.73 38.81 0.48
N GLU A 455 -12.75 38.46 1.33
CA GLU A 455 -11.45 37.97 0.88
C GLU A 455 -11.55 36.67 0.07
N LEU A 456 -12.43 35.72 0.45
CA LEU A 456 -12.64 34.49 -0.28
C LEU A 456 -13.31 34.70 -1.65
N THR A 457 -14.02 35.82 -1.83
CA THR A 457 -14.74 36.17 -3.06
C THR A 457 -13.97 37.16 -3.96
N GLU A 458 -12.98 37.91 -3.44
CA GLU A 458 -12.18 38.88 -4.18
C GLU A 458 -11.47 38.30 -5.41
N GLY A 459 -11.06 37.00 -5.36
CA GLY A 459 -10.47 36.31 -6.48
C GLY A 459 -11.44 35.92 -7.60
N GLY A 460 -12.71 36.29 -7.50
CA GLY A 460 -13.75 35.98 -8.48
C GLY A 460 -14.16 34.50 -8.51
N ARG A 461 -14.89 34.09 -9.57
CA ARG A 461 -15.46 32.73 -9.69
C ARG A 461 -14.44 31.59 -9.56
N LEU A 462 -13.21 31.80 -9.99
CA LEU A 462 -12.18 30.77 -9.86
C LEU A 462 -11.78 30.54 -8.40
N ALA A 463 -11.57 31.62 -7.63
CA ALA A 463 -11.23 31.52 -6.21
C ALA A 463 -12.38 30.91 -5.40
N GLU A 464 -13.62 31.29 -5.68
CA GLU A 464 -14.81 30.67 -5.08
C GLU A 464 -14.86 29.17 -5.31
N ARG A 465 -14.67 28.71 -6.55
CA ARG A 465 -14.67 27.28 -6.89
C ARG A 465 -13.50 26.52 -6.26
N ILE A 466 -12.31 27.12 -6.22
CA ILE A 466 -11.14 26.53 -5.54
C ILE A 466 -11.40 26.41 -4.04
N ALA A 467 -12.06 27.40 -3.43
CA ALA A 467 -12.45 27.34 -2.03
C ALA A 467 -13.63 26.39 -1.75
N GLY A 468 -14.28 25.84 -2.78
CA GLY A 468 -15.40 24.90 -2.63
C GLY A 468 -16.77 25.57 -2.56
N PHE A 469 -16.92 26.74 -3.19
CA PHE A 469 -18.20 27.43 -3.33
C PHE A 469 -18.74 27.31 -4.76
N THR A 470 -20.00 26.87 -4.90
CA THR A 470 -20.71 26.79 -6.17
C THR A 470 -21.94 27.66 -6.06
N ARG A 471 -22.06 28.71 -6.89
CA ARG A 471 -23.23 29.58 -6.86
C ARG A 471 -24.47 28.84 -7.34
N PRO A 472 -25.65 29.08 -6.75
CA PRO A 472 -26.91 28.59 -7.30
C PRO A 472 -27.03 29.00 -8.78
N GLY A 473 -27.22 28.04 -9.68
CA GLY A 473 -27.27 28.25 -11.12
C GLY A 473 -25.95 28.02 -11.90
N ASP A 474 -24.82 27.82 -11.24
CA ASP A 474 -23.55 27.39 -11.86
C ASP A 474 -23.46 25.86 -12.04
N GLU A 475 -24.45 25.12 -11.61
CA GLU A 475 -24.61 23.72 -11.98
C GLU A 475 -24.79 23.66 -13.50
N GLY A 476 -23.80 23.07 -14.21
CA GLY A 476 -23.94 22.83 -15.64
C GLY A 476 -25.26 22.10 -15.91
N PRO A 477 -25.85 22.25 -17.10
CA PRO A 477 -27.13 21.60 -17.40
C PRO A 477 -27.00 20.11 -17.08
N PRO A 478 -28.03 19.49 -16.44
CA PRO A 478 -28.05 18.07 -16.20
C PRO A 478 -27.75 17.35 -17.54
N PRO A 479 -26.99 16.26 -17.54
CA PRO A 479 -26.72 15.53 -18.75
C PRO A 479 -28.05 15.22 -19.42
N GLY A 480 -28.23 15.74 -20.65
CA GLY A 480 -29.46 15.55 -21.41
C GLY A 480 -29.72 14.06 -21.61
N PRO A 481 -30.98 13.62 -21.78
CA PRO A 481 -31.30 12.22 -21.96
C PRO A 481 -30.48 11.68 -23.17
N MET A 482 -29.71 10.61 -22.94
CA MET A 482 -28.96 9.94 -23.97
C MET A 482 -29.94 9.40 -25.01
N GLY A 483 -29.76 9.79 -26.28
CA GLY A 483 -30.47 9.18 -27.38
C GLY A 483 -30.13 7.69 -27.51
N PRO A 484 -30.91 6.89 -28.23
CA PRO A 484 -30.74 5.44 -28.38
C PRO A 484 -29.40 4.99 -28.96
N SER A 485 -28.56 5.91 -29.41
CA SER A 485 -27.22 5.68 -29.98
C SER A 485 -26.05 6.01 -29.01
N GLY A 486 -26.32 6.44 -27.77
CA GLY A 486 -25.25 6.72 -26.78
C GLY A 486 -24.41 7.99 -27.03
N TYR A 487 -24.80 8.83 -27.97
CA TYR A 487 -24.12 10.10 -28.25
C TYR A 487 -24.96 11.30 -27.81
N PRO A 488 -24.36 12.36 -27.22
CA PRO A 488 -25.06 13.57 -26.89
C PRO A 488 -25.55 14.24 -28.20
N THR A 489 -26.84 14.49 -28.28
CA THR A 489 -27.44 15.24 -29.39
C THR A 489 -27.02 16.71 -29.30
N THR A 490 -26.03 17.10 -30.08
CA THR A 490 -25.65 18.51 -30.22
C THR A 490 -26.78 19.23 -31.01
N VAL A 491 -27.58 20.02 -30.30
CA VAL A 491 -28.53 20.93 -30.93
C VAL A 491 -27.74 22.09 -31.53
N VAL A 492 -27.43 22.02 -32.79
CA VAL A 492 -26.89 23.14 -33.59
C VAL A 492 -28.02 24.17 -33.78
N ARG A 493 -28.05 25.23 -32.95
CA ARG A 493 -28.85 26.42 -33.28
C ARG A 493 -28.18 27.13 -34.45
N ARG A 494 -28.77 27.02 -35.62
CA ARG A 494 -28.47 27.91 -36.74
C ARG A 494 -28.95 29.32 -36.35
N PHE A 495 -28.06 30.26 -36.31
CA PHE A 495 -28.40 31.67 -36.34
C PHE A 495 -28.80 32.01 -37.76
N SER A 496 -30.02 32.47 -37.93
CA SER A 496 -30.51 33.23 -39.09
C SER A 496 -30.30 34.71 -38.86
#